data_6ca5dfb40bcc77d05105c06f3a98ec60
#
_entry.id   6ca5dfb40bcc77d05105c06f3a98ec60
#
_cell.length_a   1.000
_cell.length_b   1.000
_cell.length_c   1.000
_cell.angle_alpha   90.00
_cell.angle_beta   90.00
_cell.angle_gamma   90.00
#
_symmetry.space_group_name_H-M   'P 1'
#
loop_
_entity.id
_entity.type
_entity.pdbx_description
1 polymer ?
#
loop_
_entity_poly.entity_id
_entity_poly.type
_entity_poly.pdbx_seq_one_letter_code
_entity_poly.pdbx_strand_id
1 'polypeptide(L)'
;MLDPRQVALRLLGAIDWQTEVSGFCRCPGESLHTSGNGRKDCRVNVDGAPTIFCFHASCAAAVAEANRRLRRELGAWAWELRLPDGRMLRSGDVLQANGVVLPREVVKAQARAAGRDGGEQLLLETLRTAAERFRLELFDFFLWPMAAILEDSPLLVAERDAEDQFRTWLRLWPACSTVWIGDVYSSGKPEHRTHFRAVADWYQIGPVMGNFTCGSSFRPGCHSRSNENLNGHRFLVVESDTLARDEVGAIFAYLNRRLHFTLHAIIDTAGKSLHGWFDAPRSKLLEERLKATLVAFGCDPKVFTYSQPVRVPGAFRDGRLQRLIWLRQ
;
A
#
# COMPACT_ATOMS: atom_id res chain seq x y z
N MET A 1 20.56 -0.32 1.99
CA MET A 1 19.74 0.31 0.91
C MET A 1 20.47 1.53 0.47
N LEU A 2 20.84 1.70 -0.79
CA LEU A 2 21.45 2.95 -1.27
C LEU A 2 20.35 4.02 -1.29
N ASP A 3 20.66 5.13 -0.69
CA ASP A 3 19.84 6.33 -0.71
C ASP A 3 19.66 6.80 -2.16
N PRO A 4 18.40 7.02 -2.66
CA PRO A 4 18.17 7.55 -4.00
C PRO A 4 18.94 8.85 -4.29
N ARG A 5 19.21 9.65 -3.25
CA ARG A 5 20.05 10.86 -3.33
C ARG A 5 21.49 10.53 -3.70
N GLN A 6 22.05 9.44 -3.18
CA GLN A 6 23.41 9.01 -3.52
C GLN A 6 23.52 8.56 -4.98
N VAL A 7 22.48 7.92 -5.51
CA VAL A 7 22.42 7.53 -6.93
C VAL A 7 22.38 8.79 -7.81
N ALA A 8 21.54 9.76 -7.45
CA ALA A 8 21.44 11.02 -8.18
C ALA A 8 22.75 11.81 -8.14
N LEU A 9 23.41 11.91 -6.97
CA LEU A 9 24.71 12.56 -6.80
C LEU A 9 25.79 11.92 -7.68
N ARG A 10 25.82 10.58 -7.76
CA ARG A 10 26.80 9.86 -8.60
C ARG A 10 26.59 10.13 -10.09
N LEU A 11 25.33 10.27 -10.53
CA LEU A 11 24.99 10.48 -11.95
C LEU A 11 25.11 11.92 -12.41
N LEU A 12 24.77 12.87 -11.54
CA LEU A 12 24.62 14.28 -11.89
C LEU A 12 25.71 15.19 -11.28
N GLY A 13 26.53 14.64 -10.39
CA GLY A 13 27.50 15.43 -9.62
C GLY A 13 26.83 16.17 -8.46
N ALA A 14 27.33 17.34 -8.12
CA ALA A 14 26.81 18.13 -7.01
C ALA A 14 25.36 18.55 -7.22
N ILE A 15 24.53 18.33 -6.20
CA ILE A 15 23.12 18.70 -6.17
C ILE A 15 22.90 19.59 -4.94
N ASP A 16 22.28 20.75 -5.18
CA ASP A 16 21.81 21.66 -4.14
C ASP A 16 20.41 21.24 -3.72
N TRP A 17 20.32 20.39 -2.69
CA TRP A 17 19.07 19.83 -2.20
C TRP A 17 18.22 20.89 -1.49
N GLN A 18 17.02 21.13 -2.01
CA GLN A 18 16.03 22.05 -1.44
C GLN A 18 15.08 21.33 -0.48
N THR A 19 14.87 20.03 -0.70
CA THR A 19 14.07 19.12 0.15
C THR A 19 14.80 17.78 0.23
N GLU A 20 14.22 16.84 0.98
CA GLU A 20 14.76 15.47 1.04
C GLU A 20 14.75 14.75 -0.31
N VAL A 21 13.91 15.16 -1.25
CA VAL A 21 13.68 14.46 -2.52
C VAL A 21 13.93 15.31 -3.76
N SER A 22 14.12 16.62 -3.63
CA SER A 22 14.26 17.52 -4.77
C SER A 22 15.36 18.53 -4.57
N GLY A 23 16.17 18.79 -5.63
CA GLY A 23 17.27 19.73 -5.61
C GLY A 23 17.62 20.27 -7.00
N PHE A 24 18.44 21.31 -7.03
CA PHE A 24 19.01 21.84 -8.26
C PHE A 24 20.31 21.14 -8.58
N CYS A 25 20.53 20.82 -9.85
CA CYS A 25 21.73 20.14 -10.33
C CYS A 25 22.25 20.75 -11.62
N ARG A 26 23.46 20.39 -11.98
CA ARG A 26 24.02 20.72 -13.28
C ARG A 26 23.23 19.97 -14.37
N CYS A 27 22.87 20.68 -15.46
CA CYS A 27 22.16 20.06 -16.56
C CYS A 27 23.08 19.06 -17.30
N PRO A 28 22.61 17.79 -17.53
CA PRO A 28 23.38 16.82 -18.31
C PRO A 28 23.71 17.27 -19.74
N GLY A 29 22.93 18.20 -20.27
CA GLY A 29 23.12 18.79 -21.60
C GLY A 29 23.56 20.27 -21.55
N GLU A 30 24.23 20.72 -20.50
CA GLU A 30 24.61 22.12 -20.31
C GLU A 30 25.37 22.71 -21.47
N SER A 31 26.27 21.95 -22.12
CA SER A 31 27.00 22.36 -23.30
C SER A 31 26.16 22.66 -24.53
N LEU A 32 24.87 22.24 -24.52
CA LEU A 32 23.92 22.47 -25.60
C LEU A 32 23.02 23.68 -25.35
N HIS A 33 23.18 24.37 -24.20
CA HIS A 33 22.39 25.54 -23.90
C HIS A 33 22.76 26.72 -24.83
N THR A 34 21.74 27.37 -25.36
CA THR A 34 21.86 28.53 -26.24
C THR A 34 21.83 29.86 -25.49
N SER A 35 21.47 29.84 -24.22
CA SER A 35 21.45 30.99 -23.30
C SER A 35 22.22 30.66 -22.04
N GLY A 36 22.63 31.68 -21.28
CA GLY A 36 23.45 31.50 -20.08
C GLY A 36 22.81 30.54 -19.07
N ASN A 37 23.65 29.76 -18.39
CA ASN A 37 23.22 28.76 -17.41
C ASN A 37 22.87 29.41 -16.09
N GLY A 38 21.61 29.40 -15.72
CA GLY A 38 21.17 29.73 -14.36
C GLY A 38 21.36 28.53 -13.41
N ARG A 39 21.83 28.80 -12.19
CA ARG A 39 21.98 27.74 -11.15
C ARG A 39 20.72 26.98 -10.83
N LYS A 40 19.55 27.50 -11.23
CA LYS A 40 18.22 26.93 -10.95
C LYS A 40 17.51 26.39 -12.20
N ASP A 41 18.19 26.32 -13.33
CA ASP A 41 17.58 25.94 -14.61
C ASP A 41 17.34 24.43 -14.73
N CYS A 42 18.10 23.63 -13.98
CA CYS A 42 17.92 22.18 -13.97
C CYS A 42 17.63 21.67 -12.55
N ARG A 43 16.61 20.86 -12.45
CA ARG A 43 16.15 20.27 -11.20
C ARG A 43 16.07 18.74 -11.31
N VAL A 44 16.42 18.06 -10.23
CA VAL A 44 16.19 16.63 -10.06
C VAL A 44 15.16 16.39 -8.95
N ASN A 45 14.27 15.44 -9.17
CA ASN A 45 13.39 14.87 -8.15
C ASN A 45 13.65 13.36 -8.11
N VAL A 46 13.87 12.81 -6.91
CA VAL A 46 14.11 11.36 -6.69
C VAL A 46 12.94 10.62 -6.06
N ASP A 47 11.84 11.31 -5.76
CA ASP A 47 10.60 10.73 -5.28
C ASP A 47 9.66 10.34 -6.44
N GLY A 48 8.89 9.30 -6.25
CA GLY A 48 7.91 8.82 -7.24
C GLY A 48 8.57 8.32 -8.52
N ALA A 49 8.28 8.97 -9.66
CA ALA A 49 8.96 8.74 -10.93
C ALA A 49 10.19 9.67 -11.01
N PRO A 50 11.43 9.19 -10.73
CA PRO A 50 12.59 10.03 -10.69
C PRO A 50 12.76 10.81 -12.00
N THR A 51 12.93 12.13 -11.88
CA THR A 51 12.89 13.01 -13.04
C THR A 51 13.90 14.13 -12.92
N ILE A 52 14.70 14.30 -13.97
CA ILE A 52 15.53 15.48 -14.22
C ILE A 52 14.76 16.37 -15.19
N PHE A 53 14.65 17.63 -14.88
CA PHE A 53 13.98 18.62 -15.72
C PHE A 53 14.86 19.83 -15.92
N CYS A 54 15.01 20.28 -17.16
CA CYS A 54 15.70 21.52 -17.51
C CYS A 54 14.76 22.42 -18.33
N PHE A 55 14.83 23.73 -18.08
CA PHE A 55 14.01 24.71 -18.81
C PHE A 55 14.47 24.94 -20.27
N HIS A 56 15.69 24.53 -20.63
CA HIS A 56 16.21 24.70 -21.98
C HIS A 56 15.76 23.58 -22.92
N ALA A 57 15.14 23.94 -24.02
CA ALA A 57 14.70 22.97 -25.03
C ALA A 57 15.87 22.30 -25.77
N SER A 58 16.98 23.03 -25.94
CA SER A 58 18.18 22.57 -26.66
C SER A 58 18.85 21.33 -26.03
N CYS A 59 18.70 21.11 -24.72
CA CYS A 59 19.28 19.97 -24.02
C CYS A 59 18.28 18.80 -23.83
N ALA A 60 17.09 18.86 -24.42
CA ALA A 60 16.03 17.88 -24.17
C ALA A 60 16.46 16.41 -24.40
N ALA A 61 17.24 16.13 -25.44
CA ALA A 61 17.74 14.79 -25.73
C ALA A 61 18.70 14.27 -24.64
N ALA A 62 19.62 15.11 -24.17
CA ALA A 62 20.59 14.77 -23.12
C ALA A 62 19.86 14.55 -21.77
N VAL A 63 18.88 15.39 -21.45
CA VAL A 63 18.04 15.25 -20.24
C VAL A 63 17.20 13.97 -20.32
N ALA A 64 16.64 13.63 -21.48
CA ALA A 64 15.88 12.39 -21.67
C ALA A 64 16.77 11.15 -21.47
N GLU A 65 18.02 11.15 -21.93
CA GLU A 65 18.98 10.06 -21.72
C GLU A 65 19.36 9.94 -20.23
N ALA A 66 19.67 11.06 -19.58
CA ALA A 66 19.98 11.10 -18.16
C ALA A 66 18.78 10.59 -17.31
N ASN A 67 17.54 10.93 -17.69
CA ASN A 67 16.33 10.41 -17.06
C ASN A 67 16.21 8.89 -17.22
N ARG A 68 16.47 8.35 -18.43
CA ARG A 68 16.47 6.89 -18.64
C ARG A 68 17.51 6.20 -17.76
N ARG A 69 18.70 6.78 -17.63
CA ARG A 69 19.78 6.25 -16.79
C ARG A 69 19.42 6.33 -15.30
N LEU A 70 18.93 7.48 -14.81
CA LEU A 70 18.51 7.66 -13.42
C LEU A 70 17.40 6.68 -13.04
N ARG A 71 16.38 6.55 -13.88
CA ARG A 71 15.27 5.61 -13.64
C ARG A 71 15.70 4.16 -13.70
N ARG A 72 16.66 3.82 -14.57
CA ARG A 72 17.22 2.47 -14.66
C ARG A 72 18.00 2.12 -13.40
N GLU A 73 18.84 3.01 -12.91
CA GLU A 73 19.62 2.78 -11.70
C GLU A 73 18.74 2.74 -10.46
N LEU A 74 17.82 3.65 -10.29
CA LEU A 74 16.86 3.63 -9.18
C LEU A 74 15.85 2.49 -9.29
N GLY A 75 15.41 2.12 -10.49
CA GLY A 75 14.53 0.98 -10.73
C GLY A 75 15.21 -0.36 -10.52
N ALA A 76 16.50 -0.50 -10.84
CA ALA A 76 17.29 -1.69 -10.54
C ALA A 76 17.43 -1.92 -9.02
N TRP A 77 17.38 -0.85 -8.24
CA TRP A 77 17.53 -0.89 -6.78
C TRP A 77 16.22 -1.14 -6.03
N ALA A 78 15.09 -0.78 -6.60
CA ALA A 78 13.78 -1.04 -6.01
C ALA A 78 13.43 -2.54 -5.94
N TRP A 79 14.19 -3.41 -6.67
CA TRP A 79 13.85 -4.80 -6.88
C TRP A 79 15.07 -5.74 -6.94
N GLU A 80 16.12 -5.50 -6.18
CA GLU A 80 17.19 -6.49 -6.06
C GLU A 80 16.82 -7.51 -4.98
N LEU A 81 16.36 -8.68 -5.41
CA LEU A 81 16.15 -9.85 -4.58
C LEU A 81 17.35 -10.78 -4.72
N ARG A 82 18.05 -11.05 -3.63
CA ARG A 82 19.08 -12.06 -3.61
C ARG A 82 18.43 -13.43 -3.45
N LEU A 83 18.61 -14.28 -4.47
CA LEU A 83 18.11 -15.64 -4.41
C LEU A 83 18.95 -16.48 -3.44
N PRO A 84 18.42 -17.60 -2.89
CA PRO A 84 19.16 -18.51 -1.99
C PRO A 84 20.47 -19.03 -2.59
N ASP A 85 20.56 -19.12 -3.92
CA ASP A 85 21.75 -19.54 -4.68
C ASP A 85 22.74 -18.38 -4.95
N GLY A 86 22.49 -17.19 -4.38
CA GLY A 86 23.34 -16.01 -4.49
C GLY A 86 23.12 -15.16 -5.75
N ARG A 87 22.27 -15.59 -6.68
CA ARG A 87 21.91 -14.78 -7.87
C ARG A 87 21.03 -13.59 -7.48
N MET A 88 21.13 -12.54 -8.28
CA MET A 88 20.30 -11.34 -8.11
C MET A 88 19.17 -11.34 -9.15
N LEU A 89 17.93 -11.24 -8.68
CA LEU A 89 16.76 -10.96 -9.52
C LEU A 89 16.56 -9.45 -9.56
N ARG A 90 16.50 -8.88 -10.75
CA ARG A 90 16.34 -7.43 -10.97
C ARG A 90 14.95 -7.10 -11.50
N SER A 91 14.53 -5.87 -11.28
CA SER A 91 13.26 -5.38 -11.84
C SER A 91 13.17 -5.60 -13.35
N GLY A 92 12.18 -6.40 -13.77
CA GLY A 92 11.95 -6.78 -15.16
C GLY A 92 12.62 -8.08 -15.60
N ASP A 93 13.44 -8.72 -14.74
CA ASP A 93 13.89 -10.09 -14.96
C ASP A 93 12.76 -11.08 -14.64
N VAL A 94 12.79 -12.22 -15.29
CA VAL A 94 11.81 -13.31 -15.09
C VAL A 94 12.49 -14.49 -14.43
N LEU A 95 11.98 -14.93 -13.30
CA LEU A 95 12.32 -16.21 -12.75
C LEU A 95 11.33 -17.27 -13.23
N GLN A 96 11.80 -18.23 -14.02
CA GLN A 96 10.99 -19.34 -14.48
C GLN A 96 10.80 -20.39 -13.36
N ALA A 97 9.75 -21.21 -13.47
CA ALA A 97 9.46 -22.29 -12.50
C ALA A 97 10.62 -23.28 -12.33
N ASN A 98 11.47 -23.44 -13.35
CA ASN A 98 12.69 -24.26 -13.30
C ASN A 98 13.89 -23.59 -12.64
N GLY A 99 13.70 -22.38 -12.05
CA GLY A 99 14.75 -21.62 -11.39
C GLY A 99 15.65 -20.79 -12.30
N VAL A 100 15.40 -20.76 -13.61
CA VAL A 100 16.19 -19.95 -14.56
C VAL A 100 15.74 -18.49 -14.48
N VAL A 101 16.72 -17.57 -14.35
CA VAL A 101 16.47 -16.13 -14.42
C VAL A 101 16.65 -15.69 -15.88
N LEU A 102 15.58 -15.20 -16.49
CA LEU A 102 15.60 -14.56 -17.80
C LEU A 102 15.80 -13.06 -17.65
N PRO A 103 16.88 -12.49 -18.20
CA PRO A 103 17.07 -11.04 -18.19
C PRO A 103 15.93 -10.29 -18.90
N ARG A 104 15.58 -9.12 -18.41
CA ARG A 104 14.52 -8.26 -18.96
C ARG A 104 14.54 -8.12 -20.49
N GLU A 105 15.73 -8.04 -21.07
CA GLU A 105 15.88 -7.89 -22.53
C GLU A 105 15.47 -9.16 -23.29
N VAL A 106 15.73 -10.33 -22.73
CA VAL A 106 15.30 -11.62 -23.28
C VAL A 106 13.76 -11.73 -23.20
N VAL A 107 13.16 -11.34 -22.07
CA VAL A 107 11.70 -11.32 -21.90
C VAL A 107 11.06 -10.39 -22.92
N LYS A 108 11.60 -9.20 -23.14
CA LYS A 108 11.11 -8.27 -24.15
C LYS A 108 11.24 -8.80 -25.56
N ALA A 109 12.33 -9.50 -25.86
CA ALA A 109 12.54 -10.13 -27.16
C ALA A 109 11.53 -11.26 -27.41
N GLN A 110 11.29 -12.11 -26.39
CA GLN A 110 10.28 -13.18 -26.44
C GLN A 110 8.87 -12.61 -26.58
N ALA A 111 8.53 -11.54 -25.83
CA ALA A 111 7.25 -10.86 -25.92
C ALA A 111 7.01 -10.25 -27.32
N ARG A 112 8.05 -9.69 -27.93
CA ARG A 112 7.97 -9.18 -29.32
C ARG A 112 7.78 -10.30 -30.34
N ALA A 113 8.42 -11.45 -30.12
CA ALA A 113 8.31 -12.62 -31.00
C ALA A 113 6.94 -13.32 -30.88
N ALA A 114 6.34 -13.30 -29.68
CA ALA A 114 5.02 -13.91 -29.43
C ALA A 114 3.82 -13.06 -29.90
N GLY A 115 4.09 -11.84 -30.35
CA GLY A 115 3.01 -10.88 -30.69
C GLY A 115 2.43 -10.18 -29.44
N ARG A 116 1.46 -9.27 -29.68
CA ARG A 116 0.96 -8.37 -28.62
C ARG A 116 0.30 -9.14 -27.46
N ASP A 117 -0.57 -10.10 -27.78
CA ASP A 117 -1.35 -10.85 -26.78
C ASP A 117 -0.49 -11.83 -25.98
N GLY A 118 0.43 -12.53 -26.66
CA GLY A 118 1.36 -13.45 -26.00
C GLY A 118 2.39 -12.74 -25.11
N GLY A 119 2.77 -11.51 -25.48
CA GLY A 119 3.69 -10.68 -24.69
C GLY A 119 3.07 -10.20 -23.39
N GLU A 120 1.81 -9.80 -23.40
CA GLU A 120 1.08 -9.36 -22.23
C GLU A 120 0.84 -10.52 -21.25
N GLN A 121 0.46 -11.69 -21.76
CA GLN A 121 0.26 -12.90 -20.95
C GLN A 121 1.55 -13.37 -20.28
N LEU A 122 2.67 -13.36 -21.02
CA LEU A 122 3.99 -13.70 -20.48
C LEU A 122 4.42 -12.70 -19.40
N LEU A 123 4.14 -11.40 -19.57
CA LEU A 123 4.43 -10.37 -18.58
C LEU A 123 3.61 -10.57 -17.31
N LEU A 124 2.32 -10.86 -17.43
CA LEU A 124 1.42 -11.12 -16.29
C LEU A 124 1.85 -12.35 -15.50
N GLU A 125 2.20 -13.43 -16.19
CA GLU A 125 2.69 -14.66 -15.56
C GLU A 125 4.03 -14.44 -14.83
N THR A 126 4.90 -13.63 -15.41
CA THR A 126 6.15 -13.19 -14.82
C THR A 126 5.95 -12.41 -13.54
N LEU A 127 5.05 -11.42 -13.56
CA LEU A 127 4.73 -10.60 -12.39
C LEU A 127 4.12 -11.45 -11.28
N ARG A 128 3.25 -12.41 -11.63
CA ARG A 128 2.66 -13.34 -10.69
C ARG A 128 3.72 -14.23 -10.02
N THR A 129 4.61 -14.83 -10.79
CA THR A 129 5.67 -15.72 -10.27
C THR A 129 6.64 -14.96 -9.36
N ALA A 130 7.04 -13.74 -9.75
CA ALA A 130 7.88 -12.91 -8.93
C ALA A 130 7.19 -12.50 -7.60
N ALA A 131 5.90 -12.18 -7.64
CA ALA A 131 5.10 -11.84 -6.48
C ALA A 131 4.90 -13.02 -5.52
N GLU A 132 4.61 -14.20 -6.06
CA GLU A 132 4.48 -15.45 -5.26
C GLU A 132 5.77 -15.80 -4.52
N ARG A 133 6.91 -15.62 -5.17
CA ARG A 133 8.21 -15.91 -4.56
C ARG A 133 8.56 -14.86 -3.48
N PHE A 134 8.36 -13.59 -3.77
CA PHE A 134 8.54 -12.52 -2.77
C PHE A 134 7.62 -12.72 -1.56
N ARG A 135 6.41 -13.23 -1.80
CA ARG A 135 5.48 -13.60 -0.73
C ARG A 135 6.05 -14.66 0.21
N LEU A 136 6.65 -15.72 -0.31
CA LEU A 136 7.27 -16.76 0.51
C LEU A 136 8.40 -16.20 1.39
N GLU A 137 9.28 -15.39 0.80
CA GLU A 137 10.36 -14.73 1.57
C GLU A 137 9.84 -13.75 2.60
N LEU A 138 8.76 -13.01 2.27
CA LEU A 138 8.10 -12.10 3.20
C LEU A 138 7.57 -12.85 4.43
N PHE A 139 7.01 -14.02 4.25
CA PHE A 139 6.48 -14.80 5.36
C PHE A 139 7.60 -15.34 6.26
N ASP A 140 8.73 -15.71 5.72
CA ASP A 140 9.89 -16.15 6.51
C ASP A 140 10.50 -15.01 7.33
N PHE A 141 10.61 -13.80 6.76
CA PHE A 141 11.28 -12.66 7.42
C PHE A 141 10.39 -11.83 8.34
N PHE A 142 9.09 -11.79 8.08
CA PHE A 142 8.14 -10.94 8.79
C PHE A 142 7.05 -11.73 9.52
N LEU A 143 7.30 -13.00 9.80
CA LEU A 143 6.35 -13.86 10.51
C LEU A 143 5.82 -13.15 11.77
N TRP A 144 4.50 -12.98 11.84
CA TRP A 144 3.84 -12.37 12.99
C TRP A 144 2.55 -13.16 13.29
N PRO A 145 2.69 -14.32 13.96
CA PRO A 145 1.59 -15.21 14.25
C PRO A 145 0.64 -14.59 15.29
N MET A 146 -0.58 -15.09 15.34
CA MET A 146 -1.64 -14.58 16.22
C MET A 146 -1.17 -14.42 17.68
N ALA A 147 -0.41 -15.38 18.22
CA ALA A 147 0.11 -15.31 19.58
C ALA A 147 1.02 -14.09 19.78
N ALA A 148 1.94 -13.86 18.83
CA ALA A 148 2.84 -12.69 18.88
C ALA A 148 2.09 -11.36 18.65
N ILE A 149 1.05 -11.34 17.82
CA ILE A 149 0.17 -10.16 17.66
C ILE A 149 -0.48 -9.79 18.99
N LEU A 150 -1.00 -10.77 19.71
CA LEU A 150 -1.62 -10.55 21.02
C LEU A 150 -0.61 -10.08 22.07
N GLU A 151 0.57 -10.69 22.08
CA GLU A 151 1.66 -10.35 23.01
C GLU A 151 2.23 -8.94 22.71
N ASP A 152 2.42 -8.60 21.45
CA ASP A 152 2.90 -7.29 20.98
C ASP A 152 1.85 -6.16 21.10
N SER A 153 0.61 -6.47 21.50
CA SER A 153 -0.43 -5.45 21.58
C SER A 153 -0.13 -4.44 22.70
N PRO A 154 -0.06 -3.14 22.40
CA PRO A 154 0.16 -2.10 23.41
C PRO A 154 -0.96 -2.02 24.45
N LEU A 155 -2.13 -2.59 24.16
CA LEU A 155 -3.28 -2.65 25.05
C LEU A 155 -3.81 -4.09 25.15
N LEU A 156 -4.20 -4.53 26.34
CA LEU A 156 -4.88 -5.80 26.57
C LEU A 156 -6.35 -5.75 26.11
N VAL A 157 -6.56 -5.57 24.81
CA VAL A 157 -7.90 -5.37 24.23
C VAL A 157 -8.64 -6.68 23.99
N ALA A 158 -7.91 -7.78 23.78
CA ALA A 158 -8.49 -9.07 23.44
C ALA A 158 -9.31 -9.71 24.60
N GLU A 159 -9.06 -9.28 25.83
CA GLU A 159 -9.77 -9.76 27.04
C GLU A 159 -11.02 -8.94 27.39
N ARG A 160 -11.22 -7.82 26.68
CA ARG A 160 -12.35 -6.91 26.95
C ARG A 160 -13.67 -7.47 26.42
N ASP A 161 -14.78 -7.04 27.01
CA ASP A 161 -16.10 -7.37 26.51
C ASP A 161 -16.44 -6.68 25.18
N ALA A 162 -17.56 -7.04 24.59
CA ALA A 162 -17.98 -6.54 23.27
C ALA A 162 -18.11 -5.01 23.25
N GLU A 163 -18.73 -4.45 24.28
CA GLU A 163 -19.01 -3.02 24.34
C GLU A 163 -17.73 -2.20 24.54
N ASP A 164 -16.85 -2.65 25.43
CA ASP A 164 -15.59 -2.00 25.69
C ASP A 164 -14.63 -2.08 24.49
N GLN A 165 -14.61 -3.19 23.75
CA GLN A 165 -13.86 -3.33 22.51
C GLN A 165 -14.37 -2.36 21.44
N PHE A 166 -15.68 -2.25 21.28
CA PHE A 166 -16.30 -1.33 20.34
C PHE A 166 -15.98 0.14 20.68
N ARG A 167 -16.17 0.55 21.93
CA ARG A 167 -15.87 1.90 22.40
C ARG A 167 -14.38 2.23 22.27
N THR A 168 -13.52 1.26 22.54
CA THR A 168 -12.07 1.40 22.39
C THR A 168 -11.68 1.62 20.93
N TRP A 169 -12.26 0.88 19.99
CA TRP A 169 -12.06 1.07 18.55
C TRP A 169 -12.58 2.44 18.07
N LEU A 170 -13.72 2.91 18.57
CA LEU A 170 -14.26 4.22 18.21
C LEU A 170 -13.29 5.37 18.49
N ARG A 171 -12.38 5.23 19.46
CA ARG A 171 -11.35 6.24 19.76
C ARG A 171 -10.36 6.49 18.62
N LEU A 172 -10.29 5.61 17.63
CA LEU A 172 -9.51 5.83 16.42
C LEU A 172 -10.05 6.98 15.57
N TRP A 173 -11.29 7.40 15.81
CA TRP A 173 -11.98 8.42 15.04
C TRP A 173 -12.17 9.72 15.83
N PRO A 174 -12.07 10.89 15.18
CA PRO A 174 -12.55 12.13 15.78
C PRO A 174 -14.03 12.04 16.18
N ALA A 175 -14.40 12.59 17.32
CA ALA A 175 -15.76 12.49 17.86
C ALA A 175 -16.87 13.01 16.92
N CYS A 176 -16.53 14.02 16.08
CA CYS A 176 -17.45 14.60 15.09
C CYS A 176 -17.50 13.82 13.75
N SER A 177 -16.66 12.81 13.57
CA SER A 177 -16.67 12.02 12.33
C SER A 177 -17.96 11.22 12.21
N THR A 178 -18.63 11.27 11.07
CA THR A 178 -19.74 10.38 10.76
C THR A 178 -19.22 9.04 10.29
N VAL A 179 -19.49 7.98 11.04
CA VAL A 179 -19.10 6.60 10.75
C VAL A 179 -20.33 5.77 10.44
N TRP A 180 -20.22 4.92 9.42
CA TRP A 180 -21.26 3.95 9.11
C TRP A 180 -21.05 2.66 9.89
N ILE A 181 -22.14 2.15 10.49
CA ILE A 181 -22.20 0.82 11.10
C ILE A 181 -23.52 0.17 10.70
N GLY A 182 -23.45 -1.02 10.09
CA GLY A 182 -24.64 -1.69 9.58
C GLY A 182 -24.34 -3.10 9.12
N ASP A 183 -25.32 -3.71 8.45
CA ASP A 183 -25.18 -5.02 7.83
C ASP A 183 -25.20 -4.91 6.30
N VAL A 184 -24.54 -5.87 5.66
CA VAL A 184 -24.60 -6.03 4.20
C VAL A 184 -25.67 -7.05 3.86
N TYR A 185 -26.66 -6.62 3.10
CA TYR A 185 -27.76 -7.47 2.66
C TYR A 185 -27.52 -7.95 1.22
N SER A 186 -27.65 -9.24 0.99
CA SER A 186 -27.60 -9.83 -0.35
C SER A 186 -28.74 -9.35 -1.27
N SER A 187 -29.83 -8.90 -0.66
CA SER A 187 -31.01 -8.37 -1.38
C SER A 187 -30.88 -6.92 -1.83
N GLY A 188 -29.74 -6.28 -1.62
CA GLY A 188 -29.54 -4.88 -1.99
C GLY A 188 -30.43 -3.89 -1.25
N LYS A 189 -30.87 -4.21 -0.03
CA LYS A 189 -31.66 -3.29 0.80
C LYS A 189 -30.96 -1.94 0.93
N PRO A 190 -31.66 -0.82 0.77
CA PRO A 190 -31.10 0.50 0.92
C PRO A 190 -30.63 0.68 2.37
N GLU A 191 -29.48 1.34 2.52
CA GLU A 191 -28.94 1.69 3.82
C GLU A 191 -29.82 2.77 4.48
N HIS A 192 -29.97 2.69 5.78
CA HIS A 192 -30.81 3.62 6.52
C HIS A 192 -29.95 4.72 7.15
N ARG A 193 -30.49 5.94 7.26
CA ARG A 193 -29.80 7.08 7.90
C ARG A 193 -29.31 6.77 9.32
N THR A 194 -30.00 5.92 10.06
CA THR A 194 -29.62 5.52 11.40
C THR A 194 -28.31 4.75 11.47
N HIS A 195 -27.79 4.27 10.34
CA HIS A 195 -26.50 3.62 10.23
C HIS A 195 -25.32 4.62 10.08
N PHE A 196 -25.62 5.89 9.81
CA PHE A 196 -24.62 6.96 9.65
C PHE A 196 -24.75 7.96 10.81
N ARG A 197 -23.89 7.85 11.81
CA ARG A 197 -23.94 8.65 13.01
C ARG A 197 -22.55 9.23 13.34
N ALA A 198 -22.55 10.31 14.11
CA ALA A 198 -21.32 10.79 14.71
C ALA A 198 -20.73 9.72 15.65
N VAL A 199 -19.43 9.69 15.77
CA VAL A 199 -18.73 8.75 16.69
C VAL A 199 -19.22 8.95 18.13
N ALA A 200 -19.48 10.19 18.54
CA ALA A 200 -20.03 10.50 19.86
C ALA A 200 -21.37 9.80 20.11
N ASP A 201 -22.25 9.72 19.08
CA ASP A 201 -23.56 9.03 19.18
C ASP A 201 -23.38 7.52 19.25
N TRP A 202 -22.48 6.96 18.40
CA TRP A 202 -22.13 5.54 18.43
C TRP A 202 -21.57 5.11 19.78
N TYR A 203 -20.79 5.97 20.42
CA TYR A 203 -20.23 5.71 21.75
C TYR A 203 -21.31 5.49 22.82
N GLN A 204 -22.47 6.12 22.66
CA GLN A 204 -23.62 5.94 23.57
C GLN A 204 -24.48 4.74 23.21
N ILE A 205 -24.62 4.41 21.93
CA ILE A 205 -25.52 3.36 21.45
C ILE A 205 -24.89 1.96 21.59
N GLY A 206 -23.58 1.83 21.34
CA GLY A 206 -22.90 0.53 21.31
C GLY A 206 -23.02 -0.19 19.96
N PRO A 207 -22.53 -1.45 19.85
CA PRO A 207 -22.35 -2.16 18.58
C PRO A 207 -23.61 -2.89 18.04
N VAL A 208 -24.79 -2.55 18.50
CA VAL A 208 -26.03 -3.30 18.22
C VAL A 208 -26.58 -3.15 16.80
N MET A 209 -26.05 -2.22 15.98
CA MET A 209 -26.65 -1.85 14.69
C MET A 209 -26.14 -2.66 13.50
N GLY A 210 -25.17 -3.55 13.66
CA GLY A 210 -24.68 -4.41 12.58
C GLY A 210 -23.23 -4.88 12.75
N ASN A 211 -22.80 -5.71 11.80
CA ASN A 211 -21.55 -6.46 11.85
C ASN A 211 -20.39 -5.79 11.09
N PHE A 212 -20.65 -4.67 10.43
CA PHE A 212 -19.73 -4.04 9.51
C PHE A 212 -19.63 -2.53 9.73
N THR A 213 -18.49 -2.00 9.32
CA THR A 213 -18.16 -0.58 9.22
C THR A 213 -17.35 -0.32 7.95
N CYS A 214 -16.79 0.88 7.78
CA CYS A 214 -15.85 1.23 6.71
C CYS A 214 -14.58 1.87 7.27
N GLY A 215 -13.49 1.81 6.53
CA GLY A 215 -12.23 2.51 6.85
C GLY A 215 -12.30 4.04 6.68
N SER A 216 -13.40 4.57 6.14
CA SER A 216 -13.60 5.98 5.84
C SER A 216 -14.76 6.59 6.61
N SER A 217 -14.72 7.90 6.83
CA SER A 217 -15.86 8.66 7.34
C SER A 217 -16.77 9.11 6.19
N PHE A 218 -17.99 9.47 6.54
CA PHE A 218 -19.03 9.90 5.62
C PHE A 218 -19.46 11.34 5.87
N ARG A 219 -20.09 11.95 4.88
CA ARG A 219 -20.69 13.28 5.03
C ARG A 219 -21.87 13.19 5.99
N PRO A 220 -22.06 14.18 6.88
CA PRO A 220 -23.23 14.23 7.75
C PRO A 220 -24.52 14.21 6.94
N GLY A 221 -25.51 13.48 7.44
CA GLY A 221 -26.84 13.38 6.81
C GLY A 221 -26.93 12.47 5.58
N CYS A 222 -25.85 11.78 5.17
CA CYS A 222 -25.95 10.79 4.12
C CYS A 222 -26.77 9.58 4.54
N HIS A 223 -27.24 8.82 3.54
CA HIS A 223 -28.09 7.64 3.73
C HIS A 223 -27.65 6.46 2.85
N SER A 224 -26.53 6.59 2.17
CA SER A 224 -25.97 5.59 1.28
C SER A 224 -24.46 5.47 1.46
N ARG A 225 -23.98 4.24 1.51
CA ARG A 225 -22.57 3.87 1.61
C ARG A 225 -21.92 3.85 0.21
N SER A 226 -21.84 5.00 -0.41
CA SER A 226 -21.18 5.18 -1.72
C SER A 226 -19.90 6.01 -1.58
N ASN A 227 -18.97 5.88 -2.53
CA ASN A 227 -17.74 6.67 -2.56
C ASN A 227 -18.01 8.18 -2.63
N GLU A 228 -19.12 8.58 -3.25
CA GLU A 228 -19.54 9.99 -3.37
C GLU A 228 -19.90 10.62 -2.02
N ASN A 229 -20.33 9.80 -1.06
CA ASN A 229 -20.72 10.24 0.27
C ASN A 229 -19.56 10.24 1.27
N LEU A 230 -18.35 9.84 0.85
CA LEU A 230 -17.19 9.85 1.72
C LEU A 230 -16.77 11.29 2.08
N ASN A 231 -16.36 11.46 3.33
CA ASN A 231 -15.82 12.72 3.87
C ASN A 231 -14.32 12.58 4.21
N GLY A 232 -13.60 11.76 3.41
CA GLY A 232 -12.18 11.52 3.57
C GLY A 232 -11.86 10.04 3.80
N HIS A 233 -10.62 9.69 3.45
CA HIS A 233 -10.05 8.37 3.61
C HIS A 233 -9.13 8.38 4.81
N ARG A 234 -9.56 7.78 5.92
CA ARG A 234 -8.76 7.74 7.14
C ARG A 234 -7.91 6.49 7.22
N PHE A 235 -8.53 5.35 6.95
CA PHE A 235 -7.85 4.06 7.06
C PHE A 235 -7.93 3.26 5.78
N LEU A 236 -6.80 2.64 5.44
CA LEU A 236 -6.75 1.48 4.54
C LEU A 236 -6.89 0.23 5.41
N VAL A 237 -7.90 -0.57 5.14
CA VAL A 237 -8.11 -1.84 5.84
C VAL A 237 -7.59 -2.98 4.96
N VAL A 238 -6.50 -3.60 5.37
CA VAL A 238 -5.85 -4.70 4.64
C VAL A 238 -6.35 -6.03 5.17
N GLU A 239 -6.77 -6.91 4.26
CA GLU A 239 -7.25 -8.25 4.57
C GLU A 239 -6.95 -9.25 3.44
N SER A 240 -7.15 -10.55 3.71
CA SER A 240 -7.13 -11.60 2.70
C SER A 240 -8.10 -12.71 3.08
N ASP A 241 -8.90 -13.17 2.10
CA ASP A 241 -9.79 -14.33 2.25
C ASP A 241 -9.08 -15.67 1.93
N THR A 242 -7.88 -15.61 1.34
CA THR A 242 -7.16 -16.77 0.81
C THR A 242 -5.93 -17.16 1.63
N LEU A 243 -5.30 -16.20 2.31
CA LEU A 243 -4.10 -16.41 3.10
C LEU A 243 -4.44 -16.91 4.51
N ALA A 244 -3.50 -17.65 5.10
CA ALA A 244 -3.55 -18.00 6.52
C ALA A 244 -3.35 -16.75 7.40
N ARG A 245 -3.83 -16.79 8.64
CA ARG A 245 -3.73 -15.65 9.58
C ARG A 245 -2.29 -15.20 9.83
N ASP A 246 -1.36 -16.14 9.93
CA ASP A 246 0.05 -15.84 10.14
C ASP A 246 0.69 -15.16 8.92
N GLU A 247 0.26 -15.54 7.72
CA GLU A 247 0.67 -14.90 6.47
C GLU A 247 0.13 -13.46 6.39
N VAL A 248 -1.13 -13.25 6.79
CA VAL A 248 -1.72 -11.90 6.87
C VAL A 248 -1.00 -11.06 7.93
N GLY A 249 -0.65 -11.65 9.07
CA GLY A 249 0.17 -11.02 10.10
C GLY A 249 1.55 -10.60 9.57
N ALA A 250 2.19 -11.43 8.77
CA ALA A 250 3.47 -11.11 8.14
C ALA A 250 3.34 -9.88 7.19
N ILE A 251 2.25 -9.79 6.43
CA ILE A 251 1.97 -8.60 5.60
C ILE A 251 1.81 -7.35 6.47
N PHE A 252 1.11 -7.44 7.60
CA PHE A 252 0.95 -6.31 8.51
C PHE A 252 2.29 -5.87 9.11
N ALA A 253 3.13 -6.83 9.52
CA ALA A 253 4.48 -6.54 9.99
C ALA A 253 5.35 -5.89 8.91
N TYR A 254 5.28 -6.37 7.68
CA TYR A 254 5.99 -5.79 6.55
C TYR A 254 5.55 -4.35 6.28
N LEU A 255 4.25 -4.09 6.20
CA LEU A 255 3.72 -2.74 5.99
C LEU A 255 4.16 -1.78 7.12
N ASN A 256 4.04 -2.22 8.37
CA ASN A 256 4.33 -1.38 9.53
C ASN A 256 5.84 -1.19 9.75
N ARG A 257 6.61 -2.28 9.78
CA ARG A 257 8.03 -2.27 10.16
C ARG A 257 8.96 -1.91 9.01
N ARG A 258 8.62 -2.32 7.79
CA ARG A 258 9.49 -2.15 6.62
C ARG A 258 9.09 -0.97 5.73
N LEU A 259 7.79 -0.78 5.47
CA LEU A 259 7.28 0.30 4.65
C LEU A 259 6.82 1.52 5.46
N HIS A 260 6.88 1.44 6.80
CA HIS A 260 6.52 2.51 7.73
C HIS A 260 5.08 3.04 7.58
N PHE A 261 4.16 2.19 7.10
CA PHE A 261 2.74 2.49 7.22
C PHE A 261 2.30 2.33 8.66
N THR A 262 1.67 3.36 9.22
CA THR A 262 1.20 3.32 10.60
C THR A 262 0.05 2.31 10.73
N LEU A 263 0.28 1.24 11.47
CA LEU A 263 -0.77 0.32 11.91
C LEU A 263 -1.48 0.91 13.13
N HIS A 264 -2.80 0.98 13.09
CA HIS A 264 -3.63 1.50 14.20
C HIS A 264 -4.34 0.39 14.97
N ALA A 265 -4.86 -0.61 14.27
CA ALA A 265 -5.59 -1.70 14.90
C ALA A 265 -5.50 -2.99 14.08
N ILE A 266 -5.65 -4.14 14.75
CA ILE A 266 -5.92 -5.43 14.13
C ILE A 266 -7.21 -5.99 14.72
N ILE A 267 -8.12 -6.42 13.85
CA ILE A 267 -9.41 -7.01 14.22
C ILE A 267 -9.41 -8.48 13.77
N ASP A 268 -9.66 -9.38 14.70
CA ASP A 268 -10.05 -10.76 14.39
C ASP A 268 -11.52 -10.78 13.99
N THR A 269 -11.78 -11.15 12.76
CA THR A 269 -13.13 -11.09 12.16
C THR A 269 -14.07 -12.21 12.62
N ALA A 270 -13.65 -13.02 13.61
CA ALA A 270 -14.33 -14.24 14.04
C ALA A 270 -14.52 -15.28 12.93
N GLY A 271 -13.81 -15.13 11.83
CA GLY A 271 -13.78 -16.01 10.66
C GLY A 271 -12.37 -16.48 10.32
N LYS A 272 -12.04 -16.48 9.03
CA LYS A 272 -10.71 -16.87 8.54
C LYS A 272 -9.70 -15.73 8.57
N SER A 273 -10.14 -14.49 8.37
CA SER A 273 -9.29 -13.34 8.10
C SER A 273 -9.03 -12.48 9.32
N LEU A 274 -7.93 -11.75 9.28
CA LEU A 274 -7.61 -10.60 10.12
C LEU A 274 -7.74 -9.33 9.30
N HIS A 275 -8.22 -8.24 9.91
CA HIS A 275 -8.25 -6.90 9.31
C HIS A 275 -7.21 -6.02 9.98
N GLY A 276 -6.19 -5.58 9.22
CA GLY A 276 -5.21 -4.59 9.66
C GLY A 276 -5.62 -3.18 9.22
N TRP A 277 -5.74 -2.26 10.16
CA TRP A 277 -6.15 -0.87 9.94
C TRP A 277 -4.92 0.02 9.90
N PHE A 278 -4.58 0.52 8.71
CA PHE A 278 -3.42 1.37 8.46
C PHE A 278 -3.85 2.79 8.08
N ASP A 279 -2.93 3.77 8.21
CA ASP A 279 -3.15 5.07 7.59
C ASP A 279 -3.44 4.91 6.09
N ALA A 280 -4.43 5.63 5.60
CA ALA A 280 -4.71 5.66 4.16
C ALA A 280 -3.54 6.30 3.39
N PRO A 281 -3.22 5.80 2.17
CA PRO A 281 -2.19 6.41 1.33
C PRO A 281 -2.47 7.87 1.04
N ARG A 282 -1.45 8.71 1.16
CA ARG A 282 -1.58 10.17 1.00
C ARG A 282 -1.64 10.64 -0.47
N SER A 283 -1.31 9.77 -1.41
CA SER A 283 -1.34 10.09 -2.84
C SER A 283 -1.89 8.93 -3.66
N LYS A 284 -2.53 9.25 -4.75
CA LYS A 284 -3.08 8.24 -5.69
C LYS A 284 -1.99 7.32 -6.26
N LEU A 285 -0.81 7.86 -6.53
CA LEU A 285 0.31 7.05 -7.02
C LEU A 285 0.76 6.01 -5.99
N LEU A 286 0.85 6.42 -4.71
CA LEU A 286 1.20 5.52 -3.61
C LEU A 286 0.12 4.45 -3.43
N GLU A 287 -1.15 4.84 -3.54
CA GLU A 287 -2.30 3.93 -3.49
C GLU A 287 -2.23 2.87 -4.59
N GLU A 288 -2.01 3.28 -5.84
CA GLU A 288 -1.92 2.36 -6.99
C GLU A 288 -0.76 1.37 -6.84
N ARG A 289 0.42 1.83 -6.38
CA ARG A 289 1.58 0.98 -6.13
C ARG A 289 1.32 0.00 -4.98
N LEU A 290 0.75 0.49 -3.89
CA LEU A 290 0.43 -0.32 -2.73
C LEU A 290 -0.62 -1.39 -3.09
N LYS A 291 -1.64 -1.01 -3.86
CA LYS A 291 -2.64 -1.94 -4.39
C LYS A 291 -2.00 -3.05 -5.20
N ALA A 292 -1.16 -2.71 -6.17
CA ALA A 292 -0.48 -3.71 -7.00
C ALA A 292 0.35 -4.69 -6.13
N THR A 293 1.05 -4.17 -5.12
CA THR A 293 1.87 -4.98 -4.21
C THR A 293 0.99 -5.89 -3.33
N LEU A 294 -0.03 -5.36 -2.69
CA LEU A 294 -0.87 -6.14 -1.77
C LEU A 294 -1.70 -7.19 -2.49
N VAL A 295 -2.23 -6.86 -3.67
CA VAL A 295 -2.95 -7.85 -4.51
C VAL A 295 -2.02 -8.98 -4.95
N ALA A 296 -0.77 -8.65 -5.32
CA ALA A 296 0.24 -9.65 -5.64
C ALA A 296 0.60 -10.55 -4.45
N PHE A 297 0.50 -10.05 -3.21
CA PHE A 297 0.67 -10.84 -1.99
C PHE A 297 -0.53 -11.72 -1.66
N GLY A 298 -1.67 -11.53 -2.30
CA GLY A 298 -2.90 -12.28 -2.06
C GLY A 298 -3.92 -11.55 -1.17
N CYS A 299 -3.75 -10.24 -0.96
CA CYS A 299 -4.76 -9.42 -0.29
C CYS A 299 -5.97 -9.19 -1.21
N ASP A 300 -7.15 -8.97 -0.60
CA ASP A 300 -8.38 -8.67 -1.36
C ASP A 300 -8.23 -7.31 -2.07
N PRO A 301 -8.37 -7.24 -3.40
CA PRO A 301 -8.32 -5.98 -4.14
C PRO A 301 -9.42 -4.99 -3.75
N LYS A 302 -10.51 -5.44 -3.13
CA LYS A 302 -11.61 -4.59 -2.65
C LYS A 302 -11.20 -3.68 -1.49
N VAL A 303 -10.11 -3.97 -0.78
CA VAL A 303 -9.62 -3.12 0.33
C VAL A 303 -9.32 -1.68 -0.11
N PHE A 304 -9.08 -1.47 -1.41
CA PHE A 304 -8.89 -0.13 -2.00
C PHE A 304 -10.18 0.55 -2.43
N THR A 305 -11.35 -0.05 -2.12
CA THR A 305 -12.64 0.63 -2.24
C THR A 305 -13.02 1.16 -0.87
N TYR A 306 -12.82 2.45 -0.65
CA TYR A 306 -12.91 3.07 0.68
C TYR A 306 -14.29 3.05 1.32
N SER A 307 -15.34 2.76 0.55
CA SER A 307 -16.69 2.45 1.05
C SER A 307 -16.94 0.94 1.26
N GLN A 308 -15.90 0.09 1.08
CA GLN A 308 -16.01 -1.36 1.31
C GLN A 308 -16.38 -1.64 2.76
N PRO A 309 -17.38 -2.51 3.00
CA PRO A 309 -17.70 -2.94 4.35
C PRO A 309 -16.60 -3.86 4.89
N VAL A 310 -16.14 -3.55 6.08
CA VAL A 310 -15.17 -4.34 6.85
C VAL A 310 -15.74 -4.66 8.22
N ARG A 311 -15.22 -5.67 8.90
CA ARG A 311 -15.75 -6.10 10.20
C ARG A 311 -15.53 -5.05 11.28
N VAL A 312 -16.55 -4.83 12.11
CA VAL A 312 -16.47 -3.93 13.27
C VAL A 312 -16.21 -4.75 14.54
N PRO A 313 -15.28 -4.35 15.42
CA PRO A 313 -15.05 -5.05 16.67
C PRO A 313 -16.23 -4.82 17.65
N GLY A 314 -16.46 -5.79 18.52
CA GLY A 314 -17.57 -5.76 19.47
C GLY A 314 -18.90 -6.32 18.92
N ALA A 315 -18.98 -6.61 17.62
CA ALA A 315 -20.12 -7.30 17.03
C ALA A 315 -19.90 -8.82 17.02
N PHE A 316 -20.98 -9.58 16.80
CA PHE A 316 -20.93 -11.05 16.78
C PHE A 316 -21.18 -11.58 15.38
N ARG A 317 -20.35 -12.53 14.96
CA ARG A 317 -20.49 -13.30 13.74
C ARG A 317 -20.69 -14.77 14.10
N ASP A 318 -21.83 -15.34 13.76
CA ASP A 318 -22.13 -16.75 14.04
C ASP A 318 -21.86 -17.13 15.52
N GLY A 319 -22.30 -16.26 16.44
CA GLY A 319 -22.11 -16.41 17.89
C GLY A 319 -20.69 -16.13 18.41
N ARG A 320 -19.74 -15.79 17.55
CA ARG A 320 -18.36 -15.46 17.94
C ARG A 320 -18.11 -13.97 17.87
N LEU A 321 -17.45 -13.43 18.88
CA LEU A 321 -17.10 -12.00 18.97
C LEU A 321 -16.05 -11.63 17.93
N GLN A 322 -16.32 -10.59 17.15
CA GLN A 322 -15.31 -9.89 16.33
C GLN A 322 -14.43 -9.06 17.27
N ARG A 323 -13.17 -9.46 17.40
CA ARG A 323 -12.29 -8.98 18.47
C ARG A 323 -11.28 -7.99 17.98
N LEU A 324 -11.15 -6.87 18.68
CA LEU A 324 -10.00 -5.99 18.58
C LEU A 324 -8.83 -6.67 19.33
N ILE A 325 -7.81 -7.13 18.61
CA ILE A 325 -6.72 -7.92 19.16
C ILE A 325 -5.40 -7.14 19.30
N TRP A 326 -5.28 -6.05 18.58
CA TRP A 326 -4.14 -5.14 18.66
C TRP A 326 -4.61 -3.71 18.44
N LEU A 327 -4.12 -2.78 19.23
CA LEU A 327 -4.44 -1.36 19.11
C LEU A 327 -3.23 -0.51 19.46
N ARG A 328 -2.89 0.45 18.60
CA ARG A 328 -1.86 1.44 18.88
C ARG A 328 -2.35 2.43 19.94
N GLN A 329 -1.47 2.76 20.90
CA GLN A 329 -1.69 3.86 21.87
C GLN A 329 -1.48 5.23 21.24
#